data_8086491e367ada14eb510c28c160ac4f
#
_entry.id   8086491e367ada14eb510c28c160ac4f
#
_cell.length_a   1.000
_cell.length_b   1.000
_cell.length_c   1.000
_cell.angle_alpha   90.00
_cell.angle_beta   90.00
_cell.angle_gamma   90.00
#
_symmetry.space_group_name_H-M   'P 1'
#
loop_
_entity.id
_entity.type
_entity.pdbx_description
1 polymer ?
#
loop_
_entity_poly.entity_id
_entity_poly.type
_entity_poly.pdbx_seq_one_letter_code
_entity_poly.pdbx_strand_id
1 'polypeptide(L)'
;GSEMCIRDSSKGDNQSFEEKVQTLLPLYKEVLSSLIQAGAEYIQIDEPILVTDDSESYEDITKEAYEYFAQADLGEKLVIQTYFERVQLKFLSSFPVGGLGLDCVHDNGYNLKQIEAGDFDSSKSLYAGIIDGRNVWAVDIEAKKQLIETLQQYTNQLVIQPSSSLLHVPVSLDDETLDESIAEGLSFATEKLDELDALRRLFNNNDSAKYEELKLRYERFQSQSFKNLEYDFNSVPTTRKSPFSERKQKQYARLNLPDLPTTTIGSFPQTREVRKYRADWKNHRITDAEYQEFLQNEIARWIKIQEDIGLDVLVHGEFERNDMVEFFGEKLQGFLVTKFGWVQSYGSRAVKPPVIYGYVKWTEPLTVKETVYAQSLTDKPVKGMLTGPVTILNWSFERVDVPRKVVQDQIALAIDEEVLALEEAGIKVIQVA
;
A
#
# COMPACT_ATOMS: atom_id res chain seq x y z
N GLY A 1 3.00 -20.01 -0.24
CA GLY A 1 1.56 -19.93 -0.06
C GLY A 1 1.23 -20.30 1.36
N SER A 2 1.08 -19.30 2.15
CA SER A 2 0.93 -19.39 3.58
C SER A 2 -0.34 -20.11 4.02
N GLU A 3 -0.38 -20.50 5.28
CA GLU A 3 -1.54 -21.06 5.99
C GLU A 3 -2.82 -20.22 5.83
N MET A 4 -2.74 -18.91 5.70
CA MET A 4 -3.91 -18.07 5.42
C MET A 4 -4.62 -18.48 4.11
N CYS A 5 -3.88 -18.73 3.03
CA CYS A 5 -4.49 -19.19 1.77
C CYS A 5 -5.08 -20.60 1.89
N ILE A 6 -4.43 -21.48 2.64
CA ILE A 6 -4.92 -22.84 2.88
C ILE A 6 -6.16 -22.80 3.76
N ARG A 7 -6.17 -22.00 4.83
CA ARG A 7 -7.32 -21.80 5.72
C ARG A 7 -8.53 -21.25 4.98
N ASP A 8 -8.34 -20.17 4.22
CA ASP A 8 -9.45 -19.47 3.54
C ASP A 8 -10.01 -20.26 2.37
N SER A 9 -9.19 -21.06 1.70
CA SER A 9 -9.62 -21.88 0.56
C SER A 9 -10.14 -23.27 0.95
N SER A 10 -9.82 -23.76 2.16
CA SER A 10 -10.28 -25.06 2.66
C SER A 10 -11.71 -25.00 3.16
N LYS A 11 -12.67 -24.87 2.26
CA LYS A 11 -14.10 -24.86 2.60
C LYS A 11 -14.68 -26.26 2.37
N GLY A 12 -15.47 -26.75 3.33
CA GLY A 12 -16.38 -27.85 3.10
C GLY A 12 -16.12 -29.15 3.83
N ASP A 13 -15.09 -29.28 4.67
CA ASP A 13 -14.86 -30.48 5.45
C ASP A 13 -15.23 -30.26 6.94
N ASN A 14 -15.72 -31.32 7.58
CA ASN A 14 -15.98 -31.34 9.03
C ASN A 14 -14.69 -31.45 9.86
N GLN A 15 -13.51 -31.30 9.27
CA GLN A 15 -12.22 -31.36 9.94
C GLN A 15 -11.90 -30.03 10.64
N SER A 16 -11.35 -30.13 11.86
CA SER A 16 -10.80 -28.97 12.56
C SER A 16 -9.57 -28.39 11.83
N PHE A 17 -9.17 -27.19 12.21
CA PHE A 17 -7.94 -26.57 11.67
C PHE A 17 -6.71 -27.44 11.98
N GLU A 18 -6.61 -27.93 13.21
CA GLU A 18 -5.51 -28.79 13.70
C GLU A 18 -5.45 -30.09 12.89
N GLU A 19 -6.59 -30.76 12.64
CA GLU A 19 -6.64 -31.99 11.82
C GLU A 19 -6.16 -31.75 10.39
N LYS A 20 -6.48 -30.59 9.81
CA LYS A 20 -6.00 -30.20 8.48
C LYS A 20 -4.49 -29.97 8.46
N VAL A 21 -3.94 -29.27 9.45
CA VAL A 21 -2.49 -29.07 9.61
C VAL A 21 -1.80 -30.42 9.73
N GLN A 22 -2.23 -31.29 10.62
CA GLN A 22 -1.66 -32.64 10.80
C GLN A 22 -1.67 -33.47 9.51
N THR A 23 -2.69 -33.32 8.67
CA THR A 23 -2.78 -33.98 7.35
C THR A 23 -1.75 -33.42 6.37
N LEU A 24 -1.41 -32.14 6.46
CA LEU A 24 -0.48 -31.46 5.56
C LEU A 24 0.99 -31.63 5.95
N LEU A 25 1.30 -31.78 7.23
CA LEU A 25 2.69 -31.86 7.72
C LEU A 25 3.55 -32.92 6.99
N PRO A 26 3.07 -34.17 6.72
CA PRO A 26 3.86 -35.14 5.97
C PRO A 26 4.19 -34.69 4.54
N LEU A 27 3.25 -33.98 3.88
CA LEU A 27 3.47 -33.46 2.53
C LEU A 27 4.50 -32.34 2.53
N TYR A 28 4.41 -31.41 3.49
CA TYR A 28 5.44 -30.38 3.67
C TYR A 28 6.81 -30.99 3.93
N LYS A 29 6.92 -32.00 4.82
CA LYS A 29 8.16 -32.72 5.07
C LYS A 29 8.75 -33.30 3.79
N GLU A 30 7.92 -33.93 2.93
CA GLU A 30 8.39 -34.50 1.67
C GLU A 30 8.92 -33.40 0.73
N VAL A 31 8.22 -32.26 0.62
CA VAL A 31 8.67 -31.10 -0.17
C VAL A 31 10.00 -30.54 0.37
N LEU A 32 10.10 -30.28 1.67
CA LEU A 32 11.32 -29.78 2.32
C LEU A 32 12.50 -30.73 2.10
N SER A 33 12.28 -32.03 2.30
CA SER A 33 13.31 -33.05 2.07
C SER A 33 13.78 -33.09 0.62
N SER A 34 12.85 -32.96 -0.34
CA SER A 34 13.16 -32.93 -1.77
C SER A 34 13.98 -31.70 -2.15
N LEU A 35 13.69 -30.53 -1.57
CA LEU A 35 14.46 -29.30 -1.79
C LEU A 35 15.89 -29.45 -1.26
N ILE A 36 16.08 -30.02 -0.07
CA ILE A 36 17.41 -30.26 0.50
C ILE A 36 18.17 -31.27 -0.37
N GLN A 37 17.53 -32.35 -0.83
CA GLN A 37 18.15 -33.32 -1.74
C GLN A 37 18.56 -32.69 -3.09
N ALA A 38 17.78 -31.69 -3.55
CA ALA A 38 18.10 -30.92 -4.75
C ALA A 38 19.25 -29.91 -4.56
N GLY A 39 19.78 -29.77 -3.34
CA GLY A 39 20.94 -28.92 -3.03
C GLY A 39 20.60 -27.60 -2.35
N ALA A 40 19.39 -27.41 -1.85
CA ALA A 40 19.07 -26.23 -1.03
C ALA A 40 19.84 -26.32 0.30
N GLU A 41 20.60 -25.29 0.62
CA GLU A 41 21.33 -25.19 1.89
C GLU A 41 20.41 -24.73 3.03
N TYR A 42 19.51 -23.78 2.72
CA TYR A 42 18.50 -23.23 3.62
C TYR A 42 17.17 -23.15 2.91
N ILE A 43 16.07 -23.27 3.67
CA ILE A 43 14.70 -23.10 3.18
C ILE A 43 14.01 -22.09 4.08
N GLN A 44 13.57 -20.97 3.49
CA GLN A 44 12.76 -19.98 4.16
C GLN A 44 11.28 -20.40 4.11
N ILE A 45 10.62 -20.32 5.25
CA ILE A 45 9.17 -20.49 5.39
C ILE A 45 8.60 -19.18 5.93
N ASP A 46 7.65 -18.62 5.21
CA ASP A 46 7.00 -17.37 5.58
C ASP A 46 5.82 -17.66 6.52
N GLU A 47 5.85 -17.08 7.72
CA GLU A 47 4.83 -17.24 8.76
C GLU A 47 4.20 -15.89 9.15
N PRO A 48 3.43 -15.28 8.25
CA PRO A 48 2.82 -13.97 8.53
C PRO A 48 1.77 -14.01 9.65
N ILE A 49 1.26 -15.20 9.99
CA ILE A 49 0.28 -15.35 11.08
C ILE A 49 0.88 -14.95 12.43
N LEU A 50 2.18 -15.10 12.63
CA LEU A 50 2.86 -14.82 13.89
C LEU A 50 2.96 -13.33 14.24
N VAL A 51 2.55 -12.43 13.31
CA VAL A 51 2.50 -10.97 13.53
C VAL A 51 1.08 -10.41 13.57
N THR A 52 0.06 -11.26 13.49
CA THR A 52 -1.34 -10.84 13.55
C THR A 52 -1.85 -10.77 14.98
N ASP A 53 -2.99 -10.09 15.19
CA ASP A 53 -3.66 -10.03 16.50
C ASP A 53 -4.11 -11.40 17.02
N ASP A 54 -4.30 -12.37 16.10
CA ASP A 54 -4.70 -13.75 16.43
C ASP A 54 -3.48 -14.66 16.67
N SER A 55 -2.25 -14.17 16.64
CA SER A 55 -1.01 -14.97 16.69
C SER A 55 -0.99 -15.97 17.87
N GLU A 56 -1.40 -15.53 19.06
CA GLU A 56 -1.44 -16.37 20.27
C GLU A 56 -2.27 -17.66 20.08
N SER A 57 -3.33 -17.61 19.27
CA SER A 57 -4.19 -18.76 18.97
C SER A 57 -3.51 -19.83 18.11
N TYR A 58 -2.39 -19.50 17.47
CA TYR A 58 -1.67 -20.39 16.54
C TYR A 58 -0.27 -20.79 17.05
N GLU A 59 0.14 -20.30 18.22
CA GLU A 59 1.49 -20.55 18.77
C GLU A 59 1.78 -22.04 18.94
N ASP A 60 0.88 -22.78 19.60
CA ASP A 60 1.07 -24.20 19.92
C ASP A 60 1.17 -25.04 18.63
N ILE A 61 0.22 -24.87 17.70
CA ILE A 61 0.21 -25.66 16.46
C ILE A 61 1.37 -25.33 15.55
N THR A 62 1.81 -24.06 15.52
CA THR A 62 2.99 -23.66 14.75
C THR A 62 4.24 -24.31 15.35
N LYS A 63 4.39 -24.28 16.67
CA LYS A 63 5.50 -24.92 17.36
C LYS A 63 5.56 -26.44 17.10
N GLU A 64 4.42 -27.14 17.24
CA GLU A 64 4.31 -28.57 16.94
C GLU A 64 4.74 -28.87 15.49
N ALA A 65 4.37 -28.04 14.53
CA ALA A 65 4.75 -28.21 13.13
C ALA A 65 6.29 -28.16 12.94
N TYR A 66 6.95 -27.18 13.55
CA TYR A 66 8.42 -27.06 13.45
C TYR A 66 9.16 -28.14 14.26
N GLU A 67 8.62 -28.57 15.39
CA GLU A 67 9.12 -29.75 16.13
C GLU A 67 9.03 -31.03 15.27
N TYR A 68 7.94 -31.21 14.52
CA TYR A 68 7.79 -32.32 13.57
C TYR A 68 8.87 -32.29 12.46
N PHE A 69 9.19 -31.12 11.92
CA PHE A 69 10.25 -30.96 10.93
C PHE A 69 11.65 -31.19 11.52
N ALA A 70 11.89 -30.74 12.75
CA ALA A 70 13.15 -30.96 13.44
C ALA A 70 13.45 -32.44 13.71
N GLN A 71 12.42 -33.24 14.05
CA GLN A 71 12.55 -34.69 14.20
C GLN A 71 12.96 -35.41 12.89
N ALA A 72 12.86 -34.74 11.76
CA ALA A 72 13.27 -35.23 10.45
C ALA A 72 14.63 -34.66 10.00
N ASP A 73 15.44 -34.11 10.92
CA ASP A 73 16.76 -33.49 10.66
C ASP A 73 16.68 -32.28 9.69
N LEU A 74 15.52 -31.63 9.61
CA LEU A 74 15.33 -30.48 8.74
C LEU A 74 15.49 -29.14 9.48
N GLY A 75 15.31 -29.11 10.81
CA GLY A 75 15.20 -27.90 11.61
C GLY A 75 16.33 -26.89 11.37
N GLU A 76 17.60 -27.30 11.47
CA GLU A 76 18.76 -26.46 11.28
C GLU A 76 18.85 -25.77 9.88
N LYS A 77 18.11 -26.29 8.91
CA LYS A 77 18.08 -25.78 7.54
C LYS A 77 16.88 -24.85 7.30
N LEU A 78 15.98 -24.72 8.27
CA LEU A 78 14.80 -23.89 8.15
C LEU A 78 15.05 -22.49 8.70
N VAL A 79 14.51 -21.50 8.02
CA VAL A 79 14.45 -20.10 8.44
C VAL A 79 12.98 -19.71 8.51
N ILE A 80 12.50 -19.33 9.68
CA ILE A 80 11.16 -18.75 9.83
C ILE A 80 11.24 -17.26 9.51
N GLN A 81 10.45 -16.79 8.55
CA GLN A 81 10.40 -15.39 8.17
C GLN A 81 9.08 -14.75 8.60
N THR A 82 9.17 -13.64 9.30
CA THR A 82 8.04 -12.78 9.67
C THR A 82 8.15 -11.41 9.00
N TYR A 83 7.00 -10.74 8.76
CA TYR A 83 6.92 -9.49 8.02
C TYR A 83 5.97 -8.50 8.69
N PHE A 84 6.12 -7.21 8.41
CA PHE A 84 5.17 -6.11 8.56
C PHE A 84 4.90 -5.64 9.99
N GLU A 85 5.33 -6.36 11.01
CA GLU A 85 5.03 -6.03 12.39
C GLU A 85 6.04 -6.69 13.36
N ARG A 86 5.85 -6.43 14.63
CA ARG A 86 6.60 -7.04 15.74
C ARG A 86 6.20 -8.50 15.96
N VAL A 87 7.12 -9.28 16.54
CA VAL A 87 6.87 -10.66 16.97
C VAL A 87 7.14 -10.82 18.47
N GLN A 88 6.66 -11.91 19.08
CA GLN A 88 7.08 -12.36 20.41
C GLN A 88 8.39 -13.13 20.25
N LEU A 89 9.53 -12.42 20.28
CA LEU A 89 10.83 -12.99 19.91
C LEU A 89 11.26 -14.14 20.84
N LYS A 90 10.99 -14.06 22.14
CA LYS A 90 11.28 -15.14 23.08
C LYS A 90 10.58 -16.44 22.69
N PHE A 91 9.31 -16.35 22.25
CA PHE A 91 8.57 -17.51 21.76
C PHE A 91 9.19 -18.01 20.45
N LEU A 92 9.39 -17.14 19.47
CA LEU A 92 9.96 -17.51 18.17
C LEU A 92 11.37 -18.12 18.29
N SER A 93 12.19 -17.63 19.19
CA SER A 93 13.52 -18.17 19.49
C SER A 93 13.50 -19.60 20.04
N SER A 94 12.37 -20.04 20.62
CA SER A 94 12.21 -21.40 21.13
C SER A 94 12.00 -22.45 20.05
N PHE A 95 11.79 -22.05 18.79
CA PHE A 95 11.55 -22.98 17.70
C PHE A 95 12.84 -23.69 17.27
N PRO A 96 12.79 -24.99 16.96
CA PRO A 96 13.97 -25.75 16.56
C PRO A 96 14.34 -25.50 15.08
N VAL A 97 14.74 -24.28 14.76
CA VAL A 97 15.12 -23.82 13.41
C VAL A 97 16.49 -23.15 13.43
N GLY A 98 17.17 -23.15 12.29
CA GLY A 98 18.51 -22.57 12.15
C GLY A 98 18.54 -21.06 12.00
N GLY A 99 17.42 -20.42 11.64
CA GLY A 99 17.38 -18.97 11.47
C GLY A 99 16.01 -18.33 11.69
N LEU A 100 16.03 -17.05 12.05
CA LEU A 100 14.84 -16.22 12.26
C LEU A 100 14.94 -14.96 11.43
N GLY A 101 13.90 -14.69 10.65
CA GLY A 101 13.74 -13.48 9.83
C GLY A 101 12.79 -12.50 10.50
N LEU A 102 13.28 -11.29 10.76
CA LEU A 102 12.55 -10.24 11.48
C LEU A 102 12.45 -8.98 10.65
N ASP A 103 11.30 -8.32 10.72
CA ASP A 103 11.13 -6.96 10.19
C ASP A 103 11.73 -5.94 11.20
N CYS A 104 12.73 -5.19 10.76
CA CYS A 104 13.36 -4.11 11.53
C CYS A 104 13.02 -2.72 10.94
N VAL A 105 11.90 -2.62 10.21
CA VAL A 105 11.40 -1.38 9.60
C VAL A 105 10.03 -1.00 10.16
N HIS A 106 9.07 -1.93 10.13
CA HIS A 106 7.68 -1.68 10.50
C HIS A 106 7.32 -2.07 11.95
N ASP A 107 8.28 -2.62 12.68
CA ASP A 107 8.12 -3.09 14.06
C ASP A 107 8.17 -1.97 15.13
N ASN A 108 8.34 -0.71 14.74
CA ASN A 108 8.54 0.43 15.64
C ASN A 108 9.73 0.24 16.62
N GLY A 109 10.76 -0.51 16.21
CA GLY A 109 11.94 -0.83 17.00
C GLY A 109 11.68 -1.83 18.13
N TYR A 110 10.56 -2.55 18.08
CA TYR A 110 10.20 -3.53 19.11
C TYR A 110 11.08 -4.78 19.03
N ASN A 111 11.33 -5.30 17.83
CA ASN A 111 12.15 -6.49 17.64
C ASN A 111 13.61 -6.24 18.08
N LEU A 112 14.17 -5.07 17.76
CA LEU A 112 15.50 -4.70 18.23
C LEU A 112 15.57 -4.66 19.76
N LYS A 113 14.59 -4.06 20.44
CA LYS A 113 14.55 -4.03 21.92
C LYS A 113 14.50 -5.41 22.54
N GLN A 114 13.81 -6.36 21.94
CA GLN A 114 13.79 -7.76 22.43
C GLN A 114 15.14 -8.44 22.20
N ILE A 115 15.82 -8.17 21.07
CA ILE A 115 17.19 -8.65 20.82
C ILE A 115 18.13 -8.12 21.90
N GLU A 116 18.08 -6.82 22.18
CA GLU A 116 18.87 -6.15 23.23
C GLU A 116 18.57 -6.70 24.63
N ALA A 117 17.31 -7.11 24.89
CA ALA A 117 16.89 -7.73 26.14
C ALA A 117 17.37 -9.20 26.31
N GLY A 118 17.93 -9.81 25.25
CA GLY A 118 18.43 -11.19 25.28
C GLY A 118 17.36 -12.25 24.94
N ASP A 119 16.25 -11.85 24.33
CA ASP A 119 15.19 -12.78 23.91
C ASP A 119 15.53 -13.50 22.58
N PHE A 120 16.58 -13.08 21.86
CA PHE A 120 17.09 -13.75 20.67
C PHE A 120 18.10 -14.84 21.04
N ASP A 121 17.90 -16.04 20.48
CA ASP A 121 18.86 -17.14 20.60
C ASP A 121 20.04 -16.91 19.65
N SER A 122 21.19 -16.49 20.19
CA SER A 122 22.40 -16.14 19.43
C SER A 122 23.07 -17.34 18.70
N SER A 123 22.60 -18.57 18.93
CA SER A 123 23.04 -19.73 18.18
C SER A 123 22.42 -19.80 16.78
N LYS A 124 21.33 -19.06 16.56
CA LYS A 124 20.60 -18.99 15.28
C LYS A 124 21.13 -17.87 14.39
N SER A 125 20.93 -18.02 13.09
CA SER A 125 21.12 -16.95 12.12
C SER A 125 20.00 -15.91 12.24
N LEU A 126 20.37 -14.62 12.30
CA LEU A 126 19.42 -13.51 12.26
C LEU A 126 19.32 -12.96 10.83
N TYR A 127 18.15 -13.09 10.23
CA TYR A 127 17.82 -12.49 8.94
C TYR A 127 17.11 -11.16 9.19
N ALA A 128 17.87 -10.07 9.21
CA ALA A 128 17.36 -8.75 9.55
C ALA A 128 16.81 -8.02 8.31
N GLY A 129 15.52 -7.78 8.29
CA GLY A 129 14.83 -6.98 7.29
C GLY A 129 15.02 -5.50 7.53
N ILE A 130 16.10 -4.92 7.01
CA ILE A 130 16.51 -3.54 7.29
C ILE A 130 16.14 -2.53 6.20
N ILE A 131 15.85 -2.99 4.98
CA ILE A 131 15.42 -2.15 3.85
C ILE A 131 13.92 -2.31 3.66
N ASP A 132 13.19 -1.19 3.58
CA ASP A 132 11.73 -1.22 3.43
C ASP A 132 11.30 -1.87 2.10
N GLY A 133 10.68 -3.04 2.19
CA GLY A 133 10.17 -3.80 1.03
C GLY A 133 8.77 -3.39 0.57
N ARG A 134 8.09 -2.47 1.28
CA ARG A 134 6.71 -2.05 0.99
C ARG A 134 6.59 -0.62 0.46
N ASN A 135 7.59 0.21 0.65
CA ASN A 135 7.58 1.59 0.24
C ASN A 135 8.71 1.90 -0.76
N VAL A 136 8.59 2.99 -1.48
CA VAL A 136 9.43 3.35 -2.62
C VAL A 136 10.55 4.33 -2.28
N TRP A 137 10.77 4.62 -1.00
CA TRP A 137 11.77 5.61 -0.59
C TRP A 137 13.15 4.99 -0.45
N ALA A 138 14.16 5.77 -0.85
CA ALA A 138 15.55 5.49 -0.56
C ALA A 138 15.78 5.51 0.97
N VAL A 139 16.63 4.60 1.45
CA VAL A 139 16.88 4.50 2.87
C VAL A 139 17.91 5.53 3.36
N ASP A 140 17.81 5.91 4.62
CA ASP A 140 18.92 6.52 5.35
C ASP A 140 20.00 5.45 5.57
N ILE A 141 20.95 5.38 4.64
CA ILE A 141 21.95 4.30 4.63
C ILE A 141 22.90 4.39 5.83
N GLU A 142 23.11 5.59 6.39
CA GLU A 142 23.90 5.78 7.62
C GLU A 142 23.17 5.19 8.83
N ALA A 143 21.87 5.42 8.96
CA ALA A 143 21.06 4.80 10.01
C ALA A 143 21.04 3.27 9.88
N LYS A 144 21.02 2.72 8.64
CA LYS A 144 21.09 1.27 8.42
C LYS A 144 22.45 0.67 8.76
N LYS A 145 23.53 1.39 8.49
CA LYS A 145 24.87 1.00 8.94
C LYS A 145 24.92 0.90 10.47
N GLN A 146 24.42 1.90 11.19
CA GLN A 146 24.38 1.90 12.66
C GLN A 146 23.52 0.74 13.21
N LEU A 147 22.41 0.41 12.56
CA LEU A 147 21.57 -0.74 12.93
C LEU A 147 22.34 -2.06 12.76
N ILE A 148 23.07 -2.24 11.67
CA ILE A 148 23.90 -3.43 11.44
C ILE A 148 24.97 -3.54 12.53
N GLU A 149 25.70 -2.46 12.84
CA GLU A 149 26.72 -2.41 13.89
C GLU A 149 26.13 -2.79 15.27
N THR A 150 24.89 -2.40 15.53
CA THR A 150 24.16 -2.77 16.76
C THR A 150 23.82 -4.26 16.75
N LEU A 151 23.22 -4.77 15.68
CA LEU A 151 22.80 -6.17 15.58
C LEU A 151 23.97 -7.15 15.66
N GLN A 152 25.15 -6.78 15.12
CA GLN A 152 26.38 -7.59 15.20
C GLN A 152 26.87 -7.82 16.63
N GLN A 153 26.41 -7.04 17.61
CA GLN A 153 26.75 -7.27 19.03
C GLN A 153 25.98 -8.45 19.63
N TYR A 154 24.88 -8.88 19.01
CA TYR A 154 23.97 -9.90 19.53
C TYR A 154 23.98 -11.20 18.73
N THR A 155 24.56 -11.21 17.52
CA THR A 155 24.68 -12.41 16.69
C THR A 155 25.97 -12.40 15.86
N ASN A 156 26.58 -13.58 15.69
CA ASN A 156 27.69 -13.77 14.77
C ASN A 156 27.25 -14.18 13.35
N GLN A 157 25.96 -14.44 13.16
CA GLN A 157 25.38 -14.91 11.90
C GLN A 157 24.26 -13.96 11.46
N LEU A 158 24.68 -12.76 11.02
CA LEU A 158 23.76 -11.74 10.54
C LEU A 158 23.64 -11.79 9.01
N VAL A 159 22.41 -11.91 8.52
CA VAL A 159 22.04 -11.77 7.11
C VAL A 159 21.16 -10.52 6.98
N ILE A 160 21.54 -9.60 6.11
CA ILE A 160 20.74 -8.40 5.82
C ILE A 160 19.84 -8.64 4.60
N GLN A 161 18.61 -8.19 4.67
CA GLN A 161 17.61 -8.41 3.63
C GLN A 161 16.56 -7.28 3.59
N PRO A 162 15.66 -7.24 2.57
CA PRO A 162 14.46 -6.40 2.64
C PRO A 162 13.54 -6.85 3.78
N SER A 163 12.75 -5.93 4.33
CA SER A 163 11.79 -6.19 5.42
C SER A 163 10.65 -7.12 4.99
N SER A 164 10.39 -7.17 3.69
CA SER A 164 9.41 -8.07 3.05
C SER A 164 9.79 -8.32 1.59
N SER A 165 8.99 -9.12 0.89
CA SER A 165 9.17 -9.32 -0.56
C SER A 165 9.11 -8.01 -1.32
N LEU A 166 10.06 -7.77 -2.23
CA LEU A 166 10.09 -6.62 -3.14
C LEU A 166 8.98 -6.66 -4.22
N LEU A 167 8.15 -7.67 -4.22
CA LEU A 167 6.90 -7.75 -4.98
C LEU A 167 5.95 -6.56 -4.73
N HIS A 168 6.06 -5.93 -3.57
CA HIS A 168 5.19 -4.82 -3.15
C HIS A 168 5.64 -3.44 -3.68
N VAL A 169 6.79 -3.36 -4.33
CA VAL A 169 7.34 -2.13 -4.91
C VAL A 169 7.56 -2.30 -6.41
N PRO A 170 7.61 -1.21 -7.20
CA PRO A 170 7.94 -1.29 -8.63
C PRO A 170 9.33 -1.88 -8.87
N VAL A 171 9.59 -2.35 -10.09
CA VAL A 171 10.84 -3.09 -10.40
C VAL A 171 12.07 -2.19 -10.44
N SER A 172 12.07 -1.11 -11.23
CA SER A 172 13.22 -0.24 -11.43
C SER A 172 12.81 1.18 -11.82
N LEU A 173 13.67 2.16 -11.52
CA LEU A 173 13.56 3.55 -11.95
C LEU A 173 14.10 3.78 -13.37
N ASP A 174 14.81 2.82 -13.98
CA ASP A 174 15.57 3.01 -15.23
C ASP A 174 14.76 3.56 -16.40
N ASP A 175 13.48 3.16 -16.52
CA ASP A 175 12.60 3.57 -17.61
C ASP A 175 11.67 4.75 -17.25
N GLU A 176 11.79 5.27 -16.02
CA GLU A 176 10.99 6.41 -15.57
C GLU A 176 11.60 7.74 -16.04
N THR A 177 10.72 8.69 -16.34
CA THR A 177 11.13 10.08 -16.64
C THR A 177 10.60 10.97 -15.54
N LEU A 178 11.41 11.22 -14.53
CA LEU A 178 11.06 11.94 -13.31
C LEU A 178 11.91 13.20 -13.16
N ASP A 179 11.40 14.15 -12.37
CA ASP A 179 12.22 15.25 -11.87
C ASP A 179 13.37 14.68 -11.01
N GLU A 180 14.59 15.12 -11.28
CA GLU A 180 15.79 14.61 -10.61
C GLU A 180 15.71 14.79 -9.09
N SER A 181 15.14 15.91 -8.62
CA SER A 181 14.98 16.21 -7.20
C SER A 181 14.06 15.23 -6.47
N ILE A 182 13.09 14.63 -7.18
CA ILE A 182 12.20 13.59 -6.65
C ILE A 182 12.84 12.20 -6.82
N ALA A 183 13.42 11.94 -7.99
CA ALA A 183 14.07 10.67 -8.31
C ALA A 183 15.18 10.31 -7.32
N GLU A 184 15.92 11.30 -6.81
CA GLU A 184 16.94 11.10 -5.77
C GLU A 184 16.39 10.47 -4.47
N GLY A 185 15.11 10.68 -4.17
CA GLY A 185 14.47 10.11 -2.98
C GLY A 185 13.84 8.74 -3.20
N LEU A 186 13.77 8.26 -4.44
CA LEU A 186 13.07 7.01 -4.77
C LEU A 186 14.03 5.83 -4.85
N SER A 187 13.56 4.66 -4.44
CA SER A 187 14.28 3.40 -4.49
C SER A 187 13.26 2.28 -4.73
N PHE A 188 13.25 1.72 -5.95
CA PHE A 188 12.41 0.59 -6.34
C PHE A 188 13.14 -0.74 -6.07
N ALA A 189 12.64 -1.86 -6.53
CA ALA A 189 13.20 -3.16 -6.15
C ALA A 189 14.70 -3.30 -6.51
N THR A 190 15.10 -2.88 -7.71
CA THR A 190 16.49 -2.94 -8.16
C THR A 190 17.40 -2.04 -7.32
N GLU A 191 16.98 -0.80 -7.10
CA GLU A 191 17.73 0.17 -6.31
C GLU A 191 17.85 -0.25 -4.84
N LYS A 192 16.82 -0.92 -4.27
CA LYS A 192 16.88 -1.50 -2.91
C LYS A 192 17.90 -2.63 -2.78
N LEU A 193 18.06 -3.42 -3.84
CA LEU A 193 19.14 -4.42 -3.89
C LEU A 193 20.52 -3.77 -3.96
N ASP A 194 20.65 -2.64 -4.67
CA ASP A 194 21.88 -1.85 -4.68
C ASP A 194 22.21 -1.25 -3.31
N GLU A 195 21.21 -0.80 -2.55
CA GLU A 195 21.35 -0.34 -1.17
C GLU A 195 21.87 -1.47 -0.26
N LEU A 196 21.32 -2.68 -0.38
CA LEU A 196 21.80 -3.85 0.35
C LEU A 196 23.23 -4.24 -0.05
N ASP A 197 23.54 -4.23 -1.35
CA ASP A 197 24.90 -4.57 -1.83
C ASP A 197 25.93 -3.53 -1.39
N ALA A 198 25.57 -2.25 -1.34
CA ALA A 198 26.43 -1.19 -0.83
C ALA A 198 26.80 -1.43 0.66
N LEU A 199 25.81 -1.80 1.48
CA LEU A 199 26.05 -2.16 2.89
C LEU A 199 26.89 -3.44 3.01
N ARG A 200 26.59 -4.47 2.23
CA ARG A 200 27.36 -5.71 2.20
C ARG A 200 28.83 -5.47 1.83
N ARG A 201 29.09 -4.65 0.81
CA ARG A 201 30.47 -4.30 0.39
C ARG A 201 31.21 -3.51 1.47
N LEU A 202 30.52 -2.56 2.11
CA LEU A 202 31.08 -1.78 3.20
C LEU A 202 31.60 -2.69 4.34
N PHE A 203 30.75 -3.62 4.80
CA PHE A 203 31.10 -4.47 5.96
C PHE A 203 32.01 -5.63 5.60
N ASN A 204 31.86 -6.26 4.44
CA ASN A 204 32.65 -7.46 4.11
C ASN A 204 33.96 -7.14 3.37
N ASN A 205 33.99 -6.07 2.58
CA ASN A 205 35.12 -5.76 1.68
C ASN A 205 35.80 -4.43 2.03
N ASN A 206 35.29 -3.68 3.00
CA ASN A 206 35.72 -2.31 3.32
C ASN A 206 35.66 -1.36 2.10
N ASP A 207 34.68 -1.61 1.18
CA ASP A 207 34.43 -0.81 -0.01
C ASP A 207 33.26 0.14 0.27
N SER A 208 33.58 1.43 0.44
CA SER A 208 32.61 2.47 0.80
C SER A 208 32.12 3.30 -0.39
N ALA A 209 32.60 3.07 -1.61
CA ALA A 209 32.32 3.97 -2.74
C ALA A 209 30.82 4.15 -3.02
N LYS A 210 30.07 3.03 -3.15
CA LYS A 210 28.63 3.09 -3.38
C LYS A 210 27.84 3.56 -2.17
N TYR A 211 28.29 3.22 -0.97
CA TYR A 211 27.71 3.70 0.27
C TYR A 211 27.77 5.24 0.37
N GLU A 212 28.92 5.86 0.10
CA GLU A 212 29.06 7.33 0.13
C GLU A 212 28.22 8.01 -0.94
N GLU A 213 28.11 7.43 -2.14
CA GLU A 213 27.22 7.91 -3.20
C GLU A 213 25.76 7.95 -2.73
N LEU A 214 25.25 6.84 -2.17
CA LEU A 214 23.89 6.72 -1.69
C LEU A 214 23.59 7.65 -0.49
N LYS A 215 24.56 7.82 0.40
CA LYS A 215 24.47 8.75 1.52
C LYS A 215 24.29 10.20 1.03
N LEU A 216 25.13 10.66 0.11
CA LEU A 216 25.04 12.00 -0.46
C LEU A 216 23.73 12.21 -1.24
N ARG A 217 23.26 11.19 -1.95
CA ARG A 217 21.97 11.21 -2.65
C ARG A 217 20.80 11.42 -1.67
N TYR A 218 20.78 10.66 -0.57
CA TYR A 218 19.79 10.79 0.48
C TYR A 218 19.81 12.18 1.13
N GLU A 219 21.00 12.71 1.45
CA GLU A 219 21.18 14.05 2.02
C GLU A 219 20.64 15.15 1.10
N ARG A 220 20.90 15.07 -0.23
CA ARG A 220 20.35 16.03 -1.21
C ARG A 220 18.83 15.97 -1.24
N PHE A 221 18.25 14.79 -1.27
CA PHE A 221 16.79 14.64 -1.22
C PHE A 221 16.19 15.22 0.06
N GLN A 222 16.82 15.00 1.23
CA GLN A 222 16.33 15.54 2.51
C GLN A 222 16.32 17.08 2.54
N SER A 223 17.18 17.74 1.78
CA SER A 223 17.27 19.20 1.70
C SER A 223 16.21 19.86 0.79
N GLN A 224 15.37 19.09 0.08
CA GLN A 224 14.39 19.62 -0.87
C GLN A 224 13.28 20.42 -0.20
N SER A 225 12.97 21.58 -0.77
CA SER A 225 11.99 22.54 -0.21
C SER A 225 10.55 22.04 -0.22
N PHE A 226 10.18 21.18 -1.16
CA PHE A 226 8.82 20.61 -1.24
C PHE A 226 8.48 19.68 -0.06
N LYS A 227 9.46 19.32 0.76
CA LYS A 227 9.29 18.54 1.98
C LYS A 227 8.81 19.37 3.16
N ASN A 228 8.96 20.69 3.12
CA ASN A 228 8.59 21.59 4.21
C ASN A 228 7.07 21.62 4.41
N LEU A 229 6.66 21.49 5.67
CA LEU A 229 5.26 21.44 6.08
C LEU A 229 5.00 22.57 7.08
N GLU A 230 4.38 23.65 6.62
CA GLU A 230 3.82 24.67 7.51
C GLU A 230 2.29 24.66 7.35
N TYR A 231 1.59 23.94 8.22
CA TYR A 231 0.14 23.98 8.29
C TYR A 231 -0.36 23.74 9.72
N ASP A 232 -1.22 24.63 10.19
CA ASP A 232 -1.88 24.49 11.49
C ASP A 232 -3.22 23.75 11.36
N PHE A 233 -3.19 22.42 11.51
CA PHE A 233 -4.38 21.59 11.52
C PHE A 233 -5.31 21.83 12.71
N ASN A 234 -4.83 22.46 13.79
CA ASN A 234 -5.64 22.77 14.96
C ASN A 234 -6.68 23.84 14.69
N SER A 235 -6.49 24.66 13.66
CA SER A 235 -7.46 25.67 13.24
C SER A 235 -8.66 25.12 12.45
N VAL A 236 -8.59 23.85 12.01
CA VAL A 236 -9.62 23.21 11.18
C VAL A 236 -10.76 22.67 12.04
N PRO A 237 -12.02 23.08 11.79
CA PRO A 237 -13.15 22.53 12.53
C PRO A 237 -13.34 21.03 12.26
N THR A 238 -13.31 20.21 13.30
CA THR A 238 -13.51 18.76 13.21
C THR A 238 -14.96 18.33 13.38
N THR A 239 -15.85 19.28 13.66
CA THR A 239 -17.28 19.03 13.90
C THR A 239 -18.15 19.94 13.05
N ARG A 240 -19.30 19.42 12.63
CA ARG A 240 -20.28 20.20 11.88
C ARG A 240 -21.02 21.18 12.81
N LYS A 241 -21.38 22.37 12.29
CA LYS A 241 -22.07 23.44 13.05
C LYS A 241 -23.44 23.02 13.55
N SER A 242 -24.19 22.24 12.76
CA SER A 242 -25.55 21.80 13.09
C SER A 242 -25.61 20.31 13.42
N PRO A 243 -26.46 19.87 14.39
CA PRO A 243 -26.64 18.47 14.70
C PRO A 243 -27.30 17.72 13.54
N PHE A 244 -27.13 16.40 13.49
CA PHE A 244 -27.64 15.56 12.40
C PHE A 244 -29.16 15.68 12.21
N SER A 245 -29.92 15.71 13.31
CA SER A 245 -31.40 15.81 13.28
C SER A 245 -31.89 17.06 12.54
N GLU A 246 -31.25 18.21 12.77
CA GLU A 246 -31.57 19.47 12.09
C GLU A 246 -31.17 19.42 10.61
N ARG A 247 -29.95 18.91 10.31
CA ARG A 247 -29.47 18.77 8.95
C ARG A 247 -30.35 17.82 8.12
N LYS A 248 -30.73 16.68 8.69
CA LYS A 248 -31.60 15.70 8.05
C LYS A 248 -32.90 16.34 7.58
N GLN A 249 -33.59 17.10 8.45
CA GLN A 249 -34.84 17.76 8.10
C GLN A 249 -34.68 18.71 6.92
N LYS A 250 -33.65 19.58 6.94
CA LYS A 250 -33.37 20.53 5.87
C LYS A 250 -32.99 19.81 4.55
N GLN A 251 -32.22 18.77 4.60
CA GLN A 251 -31.78 17.98 3.44
C GLN A 251 -32.99 17.27 2.79
N TYR A 252 -33.85 16.60 3.59
CA TYR A 252 -35.04 15.93 3.06
C TYR A 252 -35.99 16.91 2.41
N ALA A 253 -36.24 18.06 3.03
CA ALA A 253 -37.10 19.10 2.46
C ALA A 253 -36.54 19.68 1.14
N ARG A 254 -35.20 19.81 1.02
CA ARG A 254 -34.57 20.38 -0.18
C ARG A 254 -34.46 19.38 -1.33
N LEU A 255 -34.14 18.11 -1.03
CA LEU A 255 -33.92 17.09 -2.05
C LEU A 255 -35.20 16.47 -2.57
N ASN A 256 -36.25 16.48 -1.76
CA ASN A 256 -37.57 15.90 -2.08
C ASN A 256 -37.48 14.46 -2.61
N LEU A 257 -36.59 13.65 -2.01
CA LEU A 257 -36.38 12.24 -2.35
C LEU A 257 -37.41 11.37 -1.63
N PRO A 258 -37.72 10.16 -2.16
CA PRO A 258 -38.57 9.19 -1.47
C PRO A 258 -37.88 8.70 -0.18
N ASP A 259 -38.63 7.99 0.68
CA ASP A 259 -38.07 7.46 1.95
C ASP A 259 -36.89 6.51 1.75
N LEU A 260 -36.91 5.74 0.66
CA LEU A 260 -35.83 4.81 0.26
C LEU A 260 -35.34 5.18 -1.15
N PRO A 261 -34.52 6.23 -1.30
CA PRO A 261 -34.05 6.65 -2.60
C PRO A 261 -33.03 5.66 -3.19
N THR A 262 -33.14 5.44 -4.48
CA THR A 262 -32.26 4.56 -5.24
C THR A 262 -31.12 5.33 -5.91
N THR A 263 -29.93 4.74 -5.92
CA THR A 263 -28.74 5.27 -6.60
C THR A 263 -27.78 4.13 -6.93
N THR A 264 -26.72 4.41 -7.66
CA THR A 264 -25.58 3.48 -7.86
C THR A 264 -24.35 3.94 -7.08
N ILE A 265 -23.31 3.10 -7.03
CA ILE A 265 -22.06 3.46 -6.34
C ILE A 265 -21.41 4.69 -6.98
N GLY A 266 -21.24 4.71 -8.31
CA GLY A 266 -20.60 5.84 -9.02
C GLY A 266 -20.09 5.45 -10.40
N SER A 267 -19.15 4.51 -10.44
CA SER A 267 -18.53 4.04 -11.68
C SER A 267 -19.42 3.06 -12.46
N PHE A 268 -19.37 3.16 -13.78
CA PHE A 268 -19.92 2.17 -14.70
C PHE A 268 -18.82 1.38 -15.42
N PRO A 269 -19.16 0.26 -16.10
CA PRO A 269 -18.17 -0.60 -16.71
C PRO A 269 -17.25 0.14 -17.69
N GLN A 270 -15.96 -0.03 -17.53
CA GLN A 270 -14.93 0.47 -18.43
C GLN A 270 -14.89 -0.40 -19.69
N THR A 271 -15.70 -0.06 -20.71
CA THR A 271 -15.76 -0.79 -21.97
C THR A 271 -14.44 -0.73 -22.74
N ARG A 272 -14.28 -1.57 -23.77
CA ARG A 272 -13.12 -1.50 -24.66
C ARG A 272 -12.99 -0.13 -25.33
N GLU A 273 -14.13 0.48 -25.66
CA GLU A 273 -14.20 1.80 -26.30
C GLU A 273 -13.72 2.90 -25.35
N VAL A 274 -14.24 2.95 -24.12
CA VAL A 274 -13.77 3.91 -23.09
C VAL A 274 -12.26 3.80 -22.87
N ARG A 275 -11.74 2.57 -22.72
CA ARG A 275 -10.30 2.35 -22.55
C ARG A 275 -9.50 2.77 -23.76
N LYS A 276 -10.01 2.53 -24.98
CA LYS A 276 -9.35 2.94 -26.21
C LYS A 276 -9.27 4.46 -26.33
N TYR A 277 -10.38 5.18 -26.16
CA TYR A 277 -10.38 6.64 -26.24
C TYR A 277 -9.45 7.28 -25.21
N ARG A 278 -9.42 6.78 -23.98
CA ARG A 278 -8.48 7.24 -22.95
C ARG A 278 -7.03 6.97 -23.35
N ALA A 279 -6.72 5.79 -23.88
CA ALA A 279 -5.38 5.45 -24.33
C ALA A 279 -4.97 6.29 -25.55
N ASP A 280 -5.87 6.54 -26.50
CA ASP A 280 -5.59 7.36 -27.66
C ASP A 280 -5.35 8.82 -27.28
N TRP A 281 -6.10 9.34 -26.31
CA TRP A 281 -5.88 10.66 -25.73
C TRP A 281 -4.54 10.77 -24.98
N LYS A 282 -4.24 9.86 -24.04
CA LYS A 282 -2.95 9.83 -23.30
C LYS A 282 -1.73 9.70 -24.26
N ASN A 283 -1.90 9.08 -25.42
CA ASN A 283 -0.86 8.94 -26.45
C ASN A 283 -0.92 10.05 -27.54
N HIS A 284 -1.68 11.12 -27.33
CA HIS A 284 -1.83 12.24 -28.26
C HIS A 284 -2.30 11.83 -29.68
N ARG A 285 -3.08 10.75 -29.82
CA ARG A 285 -3.66 10.29 -31.09
C ARG A 285 -4.98 10.98 -31.41
N ILE A 286 -5.65 11.49 -30.39
CA ILE A 286 -6.84 12.34 -30.47
C ILE A 286 -6.63 13.60 -29.65
N THR A 287 -7.36 14.65 -29.99
CA THR A 287 -7.30 15.94 -29.30
C THR A 287 -8.10 15.91 -27.98
N ASP A 288 -7.85 16.91 -27.12
CA ASP A 288 -8.62 17.10 -25.89
C ASP A 288 -10.11 17.29 -26.20
N ALA A 289 -10.46 18.00 -27.28
CA ALA A 289 -11.82 18.25 -27.69
C ALA A 289 -12.55 16.95 -28.08
N GLU A 290 -11.92 16.09 -28.87
CA GLU A 290 -12.47 14.78 -29.27
C GLU A 290 -12.66 13.86 -28.08
N TYR A 291 -11.72 13.87 -27.12
CA TYR A 291 -11.84 13.09 -25.89
C TYR A 291 -12.98 13.61 -25.02
N GLN A 292 -13.11 14.92 -24.85
CA GLN A 292 -14.19 15.54 -24.08
C GLN A 292 -15.57 15.27 -24.71
N GLU A 293 -15.69 15.35 -26.05
CA GLU A 293 -16.92 15.01 -26.75
C GLU A 293 -17.32 13.54 -26.48
N PHE A 294 -16.36 12.62 -26.54
CA PHE A 294 -16.59 11.21 -26.21
C PHE A 294 -17.10 11.04 -24.78
N LEU A 295 -16.45 11.67 -23.78
CA LEU A 295 -16.87 11.60 -22.38
C LEU A 295 -18.29 12.15 -22.20
N GLN A 296 -18.60 13.29 -22.80
CA GLN A 296 -19.94 13.90 -22.75
C GLN A 296 -21.01 12.98 -23.34
N ASN A 297 -20.73 12.32 -24.45
CA ASN A 297 -21.66 11.37 -25.07
C ASN A 297 -21.91 10.15 -24.17
N GLU A 298 -20.89 9.59 -23.54
CA GLU A 298 -21.05 8.49 -22.60
C GLU A 298 -21.81 8.92 -21.34
N ILE A 299 -21.51 10.07 -20.76
CA ILE A 299 -22.24 10.63 -19.63
C ILE A 299 -23.71 10.80 -19.99
N ALA A 300 -24.03 11.43 -21.12
CA ALA A 300 -25.40 11.67 -21.55
C ALA A 300 -26.17 10.36 -21.76
N ARG A 301 -25.55 9.38 -22.38
CA ARG A 301 -26.12 8.04 -22.57
C ARG A 301 -26.47 7.39 -21.24
N TRP A 302 -25.58 7.44 -20.26
CA TRP A 302 -25.80 6.79 -18.97
C TRP A 302 -26.73 7.56 -18.04
N ILE A 303 -26.78 8.88 -18.10
CA ILE A 303 -27.83 9.67 -17.42
C ILE A 303 -29.20 9.24 -17.91
N LYS A 304 -29.40 9.14 -19.24
CA LYS A 304 -30.68 8.68 -19.80
C LYS A 304 -31.06 7.27 -19.37
N ILE A 305 -30.11 6.31 -19.36
CA ILE A 305 -30.38 4.95 -18.90
C ILE A 305 -30.84 4.93 -17.44
N GLN A 306 -30.19 5.70 -16.57
CA GLN A 306 -30.56 5.80 -15.16
C GLN A 306 -31.97 6.43 -14.98
N GLU A 307 -32.33 7.42 -15.79
CA GLU A 307 -33.68 7.98 -15.80
C GLU A 307 -34.74 6.96 -16.26
N ASP A 308 -34.46 6.23 -17.34
CA ASP A 308 -35.35 5.22 -17.90
C ASP A 308 -35.57 4.04 -16.92
N ILE A 309 -34.55 3.68 -16.12
CA ILE A 309 -34.64 2.70 -15.02
C ILE A 309 -35.45 3.27 -13.83
N GLY A 310 -35.47 4.57 -13.66
CA GLY A 310 -36.19 5.25 -12.60
C GLY A 310 -35.39 5.49 -11.32
N LEU A 311 -34.02 5.55 -11.39
CA LEU A 311 -33.21 5.91 -10.23
C LEU A 311 -33.54 7.33 -9.73
N ASP A 312 -33.40 7.54 -8.42
CA ASP A 312 -33.75 8.81 -7.76
C ASP A 312 -32.56 9.78 -7.70
N VAL A 313 -31.35 9.27 -7.52
CA VAL A 313 -30.10 10.04 -7.52
C VAL A 313 -29.15 9.42 -8.55
N LEU A 314 -28.73 10.23 -9.52
CA LEU A 314 -27.96 9.77 -10.67
C LEU A 314 -26.46 10.00 -10.45
N VAL A 315 -25.63 9.35 -11.27
CA VAL A 315 -24.16 9.51 -11.27
C VAL A 315 -23.67 9.73 -12.70
N HIS A 316 -22.54 10.43 -12.88
CA HIS A 316 -21.97 10.66 -14.21
C HIS A 316 -21.27 9.43 -14.81
N GLY A 317 -20.85 8.45 -13.98
CA GLY A 317 -20.32 7.16 -14.44
C GLY A 317 -18.81 7.01 -14.41
N GLU A 318 -18.06 8.06 -14.11
CA GLU A 318 -16.58 8.07 -13.91
C GLU A 318 -15.79 7.58 -15.13
N PHE A 319 -16.21 7.91 -16.35
CA PHE A 319 -15.56 7.45 -17.58
C PHE A 319 -14.17 8.08 -17.81
N GLU A 320 -13.92 9.23 -17.23
CA GLU A 320 -12.63 9.92 -17.23
C GLU A 320 -11.57 9.24 -16.35
N ARG A 321 -11.99 8.41 -15.39
CA ARG A 321 -11.11 7.79 -14.39
C ARG A 321 -10.62 6.42 -14.84
N ASN A 322 -9.34 6.14 -14.65
CA ASN A 322 -8.76 4.81 -14.83
C ASN A 322 -8.84 4.01 -13.54
N ASP A 323 -8.35 4.62 -12.47
CA ASP A 323 -8.37 4.10 -11.11
C ASP A 323 -8.80 5.22 -10.15
N MET A 324 -9.49 4.84 -9.06
CA MET A 324 -10.05 5.81 -8.13
C MET A 324 -9.01 6.58 -7.32
N VAL A 325 -7.78 6.10 -7.23
CA VAL A 325 -6.69 6.76 -6.50
C VAL A 325 -5.70 7.41 -7.47
N GLU A 326 -5.32 6.73 -8.57
CA GLU A 326 -4.47 7.29 -9.63
C GLU A 326 -5.05 8.61 -10.16
N PHE A 327 -6.37 8.67 -10.40
CA PHE A 327 -7.05 9.89 -10.89
C PHE A 327 -6.85 11.10 -9.96
N PHE A 328 -6.99 10.92 -8.65
CA PHE A 328 -6.77 12.01 -7.69
C PHE A 328 -5.28 12.34 -7.55
N GLY A 329 -4.42 11.33 -7.58
CA GLY A 329 -2.97 11.51 -7.56
C GLY A 329 -2.42 12.25 -8.79
N GLU A 330 -3.04 12.07 -9.99
CA GLU A 330 -2.67 12.83 -11.20
C GLU A 330 -3.00 14.33 -11.10
N LYS A 331 -3.95 14.73 -10.22
CA LYS A 331 -4.50 16.09 -10.15
C LYS A 331 -4.11 16.86 -8.89
N LEU A 332 -3.84 16.17 -7.80
CA LEU A 332 -3.42 16.80 -6.54
C LEU A 332 -1.92 17.14 -6.59
N GLN A 333 -1.58 18.35 -6.19
CA GLN A 333 -0.19 18.71 -5.98
C GLN A 333 0.43 17.88 -4.85
N GLY A 334 1.72 17.57 -4.96
CA GLY A 334 2.44 16.76 -3.96
C GLY A 334 2.39 15.26 -4.23
N PHE A 335 1.71 14.84 -5.30
CA PHE A 335 1.68 13.48 -5.81
C PHE A 335 2.52 13.33 -7.08
N LEU A 336 3.07 12.16 -7.25
CA LEU A 336 3.73 11.70 -8.47
C LEU A 336 3.06 10.41 -8.94
N VAL A 337 2.72 10.32 -10.22
CA VAL A 337 2.28 9.08 -10.87
C VAL A 337 3.36 8.64 -11.83
N THR A 338 3.92 7.45 -11.58
CA THR A 338 4.97 6.85 -12.40
C THR A 338 4.41 6.33 -13.74
N LYS A 339 5.27 6.10 -14.71
CA LYS A 339 4.88 5.50 -15.99
C LYS A 339 4.82 3.98 -15.92
N PHE A 340 5.80 3.36 -15.30
CA PHE A 340 5.97 1.90 -15.24
C PHE A 340 5.90 1.32 -13.82
N GLY A 341 5.58 2.12 -12.82
CA GLY A 341 5.54 1.75 -11.41
C GLY A 341 4.42 0.78 -11.03
N TRP A 342 4.22 -0.27 -11.82
CA TRP A 342 3.22 -1.30 -11.58
C TRP A 342 3.64 -2.24 -10.46
N VAL A 343 2.70 -2.53 -9.56
CA VAL A 343 2.86 -3.53 -8.51
C VAL A 343 1.70 -4.51 -8.54
N GLN A 344 1.93 -5.71 -8.04
CA GLN A 344 0.88 -6.71 -7.91
C GLN A 344 -0.13 -6.26 -6.84
N SER A 345 -1.40 -6.38 -7.17
CA SER A 345 -2.52 -6.20 -6.26
C SER A 345 -3.15 -7.55 -5.93
N TYR A 346 -4.47 -7.65 -5.97
CA TYR A 346 -5.19 -8.89 -5.69
C TYR A 346 -5.23 -9.81 -6.90
N GLY A 347 -4.85 -11.07 -6.73
CA GLY A 347 -4.82 -12.08 -7.79
C GLY A 347 -3.86 -11.69 -8.93
N SER A 348 -4.37 -11.65 -10.15
CA SER A 348 -3.62 -11.25 -11.35
C SER A 348 -3.72 -9.75 -11.67
N ARG A 349 -4.38 -8.97 -10.82
CA ARG A 349 -4.51 -7.52 -11.00
C ARG A 349 -3.20 -6.83 -10.64
N ALA A 350 -2.78 -5.90 -11.48
CA ALA A 350 -1.74 -4.93 -11.16
C ALA A 350 -2.34 -3.54 -10.97
N VAL A 351 -1.75 -2.75 -10.11
CA VAL A 351 -2.08 -1.35 -9.85
C VAL A 351 -0.82 -0.51 -9.92
N LYS A 352 -0.99 0.79 -10.12
CA LYS A 352 0.10 1.75 -10.15
C LYS A 352 -0.16 2.82 -9.08
N PRO A 353 0.25 2.57 -7.82
CA PRO A 353 0.00 3.48 -6.73
C PRO A 353 0.73 4.81 -6.97
N PRO A 354 0.07 5.95 -6.75
CA PRO A 354 0.78 7.22 -6.77
C PRO A 354 1.74 7.34 -5.57
N VAL A 355 2.76 8.17 -5.73
CA VAL A 355 3.76 8.46 -4.68
C VAL A 355 3.49 9.84 -4.09
N ILE A 356 3.30 9.92 -2.79
CA ILE A 356 3.13 11.20 -2.07
C ILE A 356 4.51 11.70 -1.68
N TYR A 357 5.09 12.62 -2.46
CA TYR A 357 6.45 13.12 -2.24
C TYR A 357 6.51 14.47 -1.53
N GLY A 358 5.43 15.25 -1.59
CA GLY A 358 5.43 16.63 -1.11
C GLY A 358 4.21 16.96 -0.26
N TYR A 359 4.01 18.25 -0.03
CA TYR A 359 2.81 18.77 0.62
C TYR A 359 1.61 18.63 -0.31
N VAL A 360 0.55 17.94 0.16
CA VAL A 360 -0.65 17.71 -0.66
C VAL A 360 -1.54 18.96 -0.66
N LYS A 361 -1.87 19.45 -1.85
CA LYS A 361 -2.78 20.60 -2.05
C LYS A 361 -3.75 20.33 -3.20
N TRP A 362 -4.96 20.86 -3.04
CA TRP A 362 -5.89 21.12 -4.12
C TRP A 362 -5.49 22.43 -4.81
N THR A 363 -5.42 22.44 -6.11
CA THR A 363 -5.02 23.62 -6.92
C THR A 363 -6.07 24.05 -7.91
N GLU A 364 -6.92 23.11 -8.31
CA GLU A 364 -8.02 23.33 -9.27
C GLU A 364 -9.10 22.25 -9.10
N PRO A 365 -10.33 22.50 -9.57
CA PRO A 365 -11.42 21.52 -9.51
C PRO A 365 -11.06 20.20 -10.21
N LEU A 366 -11.26 19.08 -9.49
CA LEU A 366 -10.88 17.75 -9.94
C LEU A 366 -11.99 17.05 -10.73
N THR A 367 -13.25 17.16 -10.26
CA THR A 367 -14.41 16.38 -10.71
C THR A 367 -15.62 17.26 -11.08
N VAL A 368 -15.54 18.56 -10.81
CA VAL A 368 -16.66 19.51 -10.98
C VAL A 368 -17.17 19.53 -12.40
N LYS A 369 -16.27 19.54 -13.39
CA LYS A 369 -16.63 19.67 -14.82
C LYS A 369 -17.57 18.56 -15.29
N GLU A 370 -17.22 17.32 -15.06
CA GLU A 370 -18.00 16.15 -15.48
C GLU A 370 -19.31 16.05 -14.70
N THR A 371 -19.26 16.35 -13.39
CA THR A 371 -20.45 16.29 -12.53
C THR A 371 -21.47 17.38 -12.89
N VAL A 372 -21.03 18.60 -13.16
CA VAL A 372 -21.90 19.71 -13.59
C VAL A 372 -22.49 19.43 -14.97
N TYR A 373 -21.71 18.88 -15.90
CA TYR A 373 -22.23 18.48 -17.20
C TYR A 373 -23.34 17.42 -17.03
N ALA A 374 -23.12 16.41 -16.21
CA ALA A 374 -24.16 15.41 -15.93
C ALA A 374 -25.42 16.03 -15.30
N GLN A 375 -25.26 16.97 -14.35
CA GLN A 375 -26.37 17.69 -13.73
C GLN A 375 -27.15 18.55 -14.71
N SER A 376 -26.52 19.06 -15.78
CA SER A 376 -27.19 19.84 -16.81
C SER A 376 -28.13 19.03 -17.70
N LEU A 377 -28.04 17.70 -17.65
CA LEU A 377 -28.84 16.79 -18.48
C LEU A 377 -30.12 16.28 -17.81
N THR A 378 -30.33 16.58 -16.52
CA THR A 378 -31.41 16.03 -15.71
C THR A 378 -31.86 16.97 -14.61
N ASP A 379 -33.16 16.92 -14.27
CA ASP A 379 -33.72 17.61 -13.10
C ASP A 379 -33.48 16.84 -11.77
N LYS A 380 -33.15 15.55 -11.84
CA LYS A 380 -32.82 14.73 -10.67
C LYS A 380 -31.47 15.11 -10.09
N PRO A 381 -31.25 14.94 -8.79
CA PRO A 381 -29.93 15.19 -8.22
C PRO A 381 -28.86 14.27 -8.85
N VAL A 382 -27.75 14.84 -9.30
CA VAL A 382 -26.53 14.08 -9.65
C VAL A 382 -25.59 14.10 -8.45
N LYS A 383 -25.06 12.93 -8.14
CA LYS A 383 -24.15 12.72 -7.01
C LYS A 383 -22.70 12.93 -7.45
N GLY A 384 -22.02 13.88 -6.83
CA GLY A 384 -20.57 14.03 -6.93
C GLY A 384 -19.86 12.84 -6.25
N MET A 385 -18.82 12.31 -6.88
CA MET A 385 -18.12 11.12 -6.43
C MET A 385 -16.65 11.43 -6.16
N LEU A 386 -16.25 11.32 -4.89
CA LEU A 386 -14.88 11.56 -4.42
C LEU A 386 -14.34 10.33 -3.71
N THR A 387 -13.04 10.08 -3.87
CA THR A 387 -12.34 9.10 -3.06
C THR A 387 -11.93 9.73 -1.73
N GLY A 388 -12.17 9.02 -0.64
CA GLY A 388 -11.88 9.51 0.71
C GLY A 388 -10.39 9.57 1.02
N PRO A 389 -9.97 10.45 1.95
CA PRO A 389 -8.55 10.66 2.27
C PRO A 389 -7.87 9.40 2.83
N VAL A 390 -8.59 8.55 3.55
CA VAL A 390 -8.06 7.28 4.05
C VAL A 390 -7.78 6.31 2.90
N THR A 391 -8.69 6.21 1.94
CA THR A 391 -8.53 5.35 0.75
C THR A 391 -7.38 5.86 -0.12
N ILE A 392 -7.30 7.17 -0.39
CA ILE A 392 -6.20 7.76 -1.16
C ILE A 392 -4.85 7.46 -0.49
N LEU A 393 -4.75 7.67 0.83
CA LEU A 393 -3.53 7.40 1.58
C LEU A 393 -3.13 5.93 1.56
N ASN A 394 -4.08 5.02 1.83
CA ASN A 394 -3.80 3.59 1.91
C ASN A 394 -3.40 2.95 0.57
N TRP A 395 -3.81 3.55 -0.54
CA TRP A 395 -3.51 3.07 -1.88
C TRP A 395 -2.39 3.85 -2.57
N SER A 396 -1.66 4.66 -1.82
CA SER A 396 -0.50 5.43 -2.27
C SER A 396 0.76 4.98 -1.53
N PHE A 397 1.92 5.21 -2.14
CA PHE A 397 3.19 5.17 -1.42
C PHE A 397 3.33 6.47 -0.63
N GLU A 398 3.21 6.36 0.68
CA GLU A 398 3.22 7.53 1.56
C GLU A 398 4.63 7.96 1.96
N ARG A 399 4.75 9.21 2.37
CA ARG A 399 5.97 9.76 3.00
C ARG A 399 6.20 9.09 4.35
N VAL A 400 7.47 8.79 4.65
CA VAL A 400 7.92 8.21 5.92
C VAL A 400 8.63 9.22 6.83
N ASP A 401 8.91 10.42 6.32
CA ASP A 401 9.60 11.49 7.03
C ASP A 401 8.67 12.41 7.84
N VAL A 402 7.36 12.20 7.73
CA VAL A 402 6.32 12.89 8.50
C VAL A 402 5.33 11.88 9.06
N PRO A 403 4.66 12.20 10.20
CA PRO A 403 3.64 11.32 10.74
C PRO A 403 2.51 11.09 9.72
N ARG A 404 2.08 9.83 9.57
CA ARG A 404 1.01 9.41 8.65
C ARG A 404 -0.26 10.27 8.78
N LYS A 405 -0.62 10.64 10.03
CA LYS A 405 -1.77 11.52 10.30
C LYS A 405 -1.65 12.87 9.60
N VAL A 406 -0.45 13.45 9.52
CA VAL A 406 -0.22 14.73 8.86
C VAL A 406 -0.53 14.63 7.37
N VAL A 407 -0.09 13.57 6.71
CA VAL A 407 -0.38 13.33 5.29
C VAL A 407 -1.88 13.13 5.08
N GLN A 408 -2.53 12.36 5.96
CA GLN A 408 -3.97 12.13 5.92
C GLN A 408 -4.76 13.45 6.05
N ASP A 409 -4.37 14.30 6.97
CA ASP A 409 -5.02 15.60 7.20
C ASP A 409 -4.85 16.53 5.98
N GLN A 410 -3.68 16.54 5.32
CA GLN A 410 -3.47 17.29 4.07
C GLN A 410 -4.39 16.82 2.95
N ILE A 411 -4.50 15.50 2.75
CA ILE A 411 -5.42 14.92 1.76
C ILE A 411 -6.87 15.30 2.10
N ALA A 412 -7.24 15.22 3.39
CA ALA A 412 -8.59 15.57 3.83
C ALA A 412 -8.95 17.00 3.50
N LEU A 413 -8.03 17.95 3.72
CA LEU A 413 -8.24 19.36 3.36
C LEU A 413 -8.33 19.56 1.86
N ALA A 414 -7.49 18.89 1.08
CA ALA A 414 -7.56 18.98 -0.38
C ALA A 414 -8.90 18.42 -0.93
N ILE A 415 -9.44 17.37 -0.33
CA ILE A 415 -10.76 16.83 -0.68
C ILE A 415 -11.89 17.73 -0.19
N ASP A 416 -11.74 18.41 0.95
CA ASP A 416 -12.72 19.40 1.44
C ASP A 416 -12.87 20.57 0.46
N GLU A 417 -11.77 21.09 -0.10
CA GLU A 417 -11.81 22.12 -1.15
C GLU A 417 -12.58 21.64 -2.40
N GLU A 418 -12.43 20.38 -2.81
CA GLU A 418 -13.21 19.82 -3.91
C GLU A 418 -14.69 19.68 -3.55
N VAL A 419 -15.04 19.32 -2.30
CA VAL A 419 -16.42 19.30 -1.81
C VAL A 419 -17.01 20.69 -1.89
N LEU A 420 -16.29 21.72 -1.45
CA LEU A 420 -16.75 23.12 -1.53
C LEU A 420 -16.96 23.57 -2.99
N ALA A 421 -16.03 23.23 -3.89
CA ALA A 421 -16.13 23.54 -5.31
C ALA A 421 -17.37 22.89 -5.97
N LEU A 422 -17.67 21.63 -5.63
CA LEU A 422 -18.89 20.96 -6.07
C LEU A 422 -20.16 21.61 -5.52
N GLU A 423 -20.16 22.00 -4.24
CA GLU A 423 -21.28 22.68 -3.60
C GLU A 423 -21.54 24.06 -4.22
N GLU A 424 -20.49 24.85 -4.48
CA GLU A 424 -20.56 26.14 -5.17
C GLU A 424 -21.10 26.00 -6.60
N ALA A 425 -20.75 24.90 -7.29
CA ALA A 425 -21.27 24.57 -8.61
C ALA A 425 -22.72 24.05 -8.59
N GLY A 426 -23.36 23.99 -7.41
CA GLY A 426 -24.77 23.62 -7.25
C GLY A 426 -25.05 22.13 -7.09
N ILE A 427 -24.04 21.29 -6.93
CA ILE A 427 -24.20 19.85 -6.67
C ILE A 427 -24.72 19.66 -5.23
N LYS A 428 -25.82 18.90 -5.10
CA LYS A 428 -26.56 18.78 -3.82
C LYS A 428 -26.26 17.50 -3.06
N VAL A 429 -25.70 16.49 -3.72
CA VAL A 429 -25.36 15.19 -3.13
C VAL A 429 -23.91 14.88 -3.47
N ILE A 430 -23.10 14.63 -2.47
CA ILE A 430 -21.67 14.30 -2.64
C ILE A 430 -21.37 13.07 -1.79
N GLN A 431 -20.77 12.06 -2.41
CA GLN A 431 -20.27 10.86 -1.73
C GLN A 431 -18.75 10.94 -1.64
N VAL A 432 -18.22 10.73 -0.44
CA VAL A 432 -16.79 10.55 -0.18
C VAL A 432 -16.59 9.09 0.26
N ALA A 433 -15.94 8.26 -0.55
CA ALA A 433 -15.85 6.79 -0.41
C ALA A 433 -14.43 6.31 -0.02
#